data_d12edf939c86b7fd7ecb1c01e77ae48a
#
_entry.id   d12edf939c86b7fd7ecb1c01e77ae48a
#
_cell.length_a   1.000
_cell.length_b   1.000
_cell.length_c   1.000
_cell.angle_alpha   90.00
_cell.angle_beta   90.00
_cell.angle_gamma   90.00
#
_symmetry.space_group_name_H-M   'P 1'
#
loop_
_entity.id
_entity.type
_entity.pdbx_description
1 polymer ?
#
loop_
_entity_poly.entity_id
_entity_poly.type
_entity_poly.pdbx_seq_one_letter_code
_entity_poly.pdbx_strand_id
1 'polypeptide(L)'
;MGISNETSCFELDTLETISSVSAQVLIAVTFSITALFAMVGNVLVIVVQLCGKRSPRNMRKYLINLAVSDITMGFCIPFSYTDAVYRRWLFYHFLCPTTQWLQLVTVFVTAFTLSLIGVER
;
A
#
# COMPACT_ATOMS: atom_id res chain seq x y z
N MET A 1 -13.31 -25.69 -24.20
CA MET A 1 -13.02 -25.90 -22.78
C MET A 1 -12.21 -24.72 -22.27
N GLY A 2 -12.87 -23.66 -21.87
CA GLY A 2 -12.24 -22.53 -21.24
C GLY A 2 -12.07 -22.81 -19.76
N ILE A 3 -10.89 -23.17 -19.33
CA ILE A 3 -10.53 -23.06 -17.92
C ILE A 3 -10.24 -21.59 -17.70
N SER A 4 -11.25 -20.86 -17.28
CA SER A 4 -11.10 -19.53 -16.75
C SER A 4 -10.38 -19.64 -15.42
N ASN A 5 -9.07 -19.68 -15.44
CA ASN A 5 -8.25 -19.41 -14.29
C ASN A 5 -8.35 -17.91 -13.97
N GLU A 6 -9.52 -17.50 -13.55
CA GLU A 6 -9.70 -16.24 -12.83
C GLU A 6 -9.34 -16.49 -11.37
N THR A 7 -8.09 -16.85 -11.14
CA THR A 7 -7.53 -16.86 -9.81
C THR A 7 -7.52 -15.44 -9.30
N SER A 8 -8.32 -15.18 -8.29
CA SER A 8 -8.17 -13.97 -7.50
C SER A 8 -6.71 -13.85 -7.06
N CYS A 9 -6.18 -12.66 -7.11
CA CYS A 9 -4.78 -12.38 -6.76
C CYS A 9 -4.44 -12.80 -5.33
N PHE A 10 -5.46 -12.92 -4.51
CA PHE A 10 -5.37 -13.34 -3.13
C PHE A 10 -6.46 -14.39 -2.86
N GLU A 11 -6.08 -15.64 -2.90
CA GLU A 11 -6.92 -16.76 -2.54
C GLU A 11 -6.98 -16.87 -1.01
N LEU A 12 -7.77 -15.99 -0.39
CA LEU A 12 -8.23 -16.21 0.97
C LEU A 12 -9.57 -16.95 0.90
N ASP A 13 -9.49 -18.21 1.13
CA ASP A 13 -10.55 -19.22 1.00
C ASP A 13 -11.68 -19.06 2.03
N THR A 14 -11.77 -17.97 2.78
CA THR A 14 -12.64 -17.90 3.97
C THR A 14 -13.43 -16.62 4.19
N LEU A 15 -13.41 -15.69 3.24
CA LEU A 15 -14.28 -14.53 3.39
C LEU A 15 -15.56 -14.73 2.59
N GLU A 16 -16.65 -15.00 3.30
CA GLU A 16 -17.99 -14.89 2.74
C GLU A 16 -18.09 -13.62 1.91
N THR A 17 -18.62 -13.76 0.72
CA THR A 17 -18.89 -12.65 -0.18
C THR A 17 -19.53 -11.54 0.62
N ILE A 18 -18.89 -10.37 0.70
CA ILE A 18 -19.47 -9.20 1.35
C ILE A 18 -20.70 -8.81 0.53
N SER A 19 -21.84 -9.36 0.89
CA SER A 19 -23.06 -9.24 0.09
C SER A 19 -23.85 -7.97 0.42
N SER A 20 -23.54 -7.29 1.53
CA SER A 20 -24.23 -6.07 1.90
C SER A 20 -23.58 -4.83 1.31
N VAL A 21 -24.39 -4.02 0.64
CA VAL A 21 -23.97 -2.74 0.07
C VAL A 21 -23.34 -1.83 1.12
N SER A 22 -23.87 -1.84 2.33
CA SER A 22 -23.36 -1.06 3.46
C SER A 22 -21.92 -1.42 3.82
N ALA A 23 -21.59 -2.70 3.85
CA ALA A 23 -20.23 -3.16 4.12
C ALA A 23 -19.26 -2.77 3.00
N GLN A 24 -19.67 -2.88 1.75
CA GLN A 24 -18.87 -2.45 0.61
C GLN A 24 -18.56 -0.95 0.64
N VAL A 25 -19.55 -0.13 0.98
CA VAL A 25 -19.37 1.32 1.12
C VAL A 25 -18.43 1.65 2.27
N LEU A 26 -18.57 1.02 3.42
CA LEU A 26 -17.67 1.21 4.57
C LEU A 26 -16.22 0.86 4.22
N ILE A 27 -16.01 -0.25 3.55
CA ILE A 27 -14.68 -0.68 3.10
C ILE A 27 -14.11 0.33 2.10
N ALA A 28 -14.90 0.75 1.11
CA ALA A 28 -14.48 1.75 0.11
C ALA A 28 -14.05 3.07 0.77
N VAL A 29 -14.85 3.57 1.69
CA VAL A 29 -14.56 4.81 2.42
C VAL A 29 -13.29 4.68 3.25
N THR A 30 -13.14 3.57 3.97
CA THR A 30 -11.94 3.32 4.80
C THR A 30 -10.68 3.24 3.95
N PHE A 31 -10.69 2.49 2.85
CA PHE A 31 -9.56 2.38 1.93
C PHE A 31 -9.20 3.73 1.29
N SER A 32 -10.22 4.50 0.88
CA SER A 32 -10.02 5.82 0.28
C SER A 32 -9.39 6.81 1.26
N ILE A 33 -9.89 6.86 2.48
CA ILE A 33 -9.35 7.73 3.54
C ILE A 33 -7.91 7.32 3.86
N THR A 34 -7.64 6.04 4.03
CA THR A 34 -6.30 5.52 4.31
C THR A 34 -5.32 5.87 3.20
N ALA A 35 -5.72 5.67 1.94
CA ALA A 35 -4.90 6.02 0.79
C ALA A 35 -4.58 7.52 0.74
N LEU A 36 -5.57 8.38 0.98
CA LEU A 36 -5.37 9.84 1.01
C LEU A 36 -4.40 10.25 2.12
N PHE A 37 -4.58 9.75 3.33
CA PHE A 37 -3.67 10.05 4.43
C PHE A 37 -2.25 9.54 4.16
N ALA A 38 -2.10 8.34 3.61
CA ALA A 38 -0.81 7.80 3.23
C ALA A 38 -0.12 8.66 2.17
N MET A 39 -0.83 9.05 1.13
CA MET A 39 -0.27 9.87 0.04
C MET A 39 0.09 11.29 0.52
N VAL A 40 -0.87 12.00 1.09
CA VAL A 40 -0.69 13.41 1.49
C VAL A 40 0.33 13.53 2.62
N GLY A 41 0.22 12.69 3.65
CA GLY A 41 1.11 12.73 4.80
C GLY A 41 2.56 12.45 4.41
N ASN A 42 2.79 11.46 3.57
CA ASN A 42 4.15 11.11 3.17
C ASN A 42 4.75 12.09 2.15
N VAL A 43 3.94 12.68 1.26
CA VAL A 43 4.40 13.79 0.41
C VAL A 43 4.80 14.98 1.27
N LEU A 44 4.01 15.32 2.30
CA LEU A 44 4.35 16.39 3.21
C LEU A 44 5.67 16.15 3.95
N VAL A 45 5.90 14.90 4.41
CA VAL A 45 7.18 14.50 5.01
C VAL A 45 8.34 14.73 4.06
N ILE A 46 8.22 14.34 2.79
CA ILE A 46 9.26 14.55 1.78
C ILE A 46 9.53 16.04 1.60
N VAL A 47 8.50 16.86 1.43
CA VAL A 47 8.64 18.31 1.24
C VAL A 47 9.34 18.95 2.44
N VAL A 48 8.91 18.63 3.65
CA VAL A 48 9.53 19.16 4.88
C VAL A 48 10.98 18.73 5.02
N GLN A 49 11.31 17.50 4.66
CA GLN A 49 12.69 16.99 4.75
C GLN A 49 13.60 17.57 3.65
N LEU A 50 13.07 17.90 2.49
CA LEU A 50 13.83 18.53 1.41
C LEU A 50 14.04 20.03 1.67
N CYS A 51 13.02 20.73 2.14
CA CYS A 51 13.06 22.18 2.41
C CYS A 51 13.65 22.52 3.79
N GLY A 52 13.49 21.62 4.77
CA GLY A 52 13.97 21.82 6.14
C GLY A 52 15.43 21.43 6.32
N LYS A 53 16.23 22.34 6.90
CA LYS A 53 17.65 22.08 7.26
C LYS A 53 17.83 21.53 8.67
N ARG A 54 16.75 21.13 9.34
CA ARG A 54 16.73 20.88 10.79
C ARG A 54 17.14 19.46 11.20
N SER A 55 17.08 18.49 10.28
CA SER A 55 17.42 17.09 10.58
C SER A 55 18.84 16.71 10.15
N PRO A 56 19.53 15.85 10.90
CA PRO A 56 20.81 15.29 10.48
C PRO A 56 20.70 14.63 9.09
N ARG A 57 21.76 14.73 8.30
CA ARG A 57 21.76 14.26 6.91
C ARG A 57 21.36 12.78 6.76
N ASN A 58 21.77 11.93 7.68
CA ASN A 58 21.47 10.49 7.64
C ASN A 58 20.01 10.23 7.95
N MET A 59 19.47 10.81 9.02
CA MET A 59 18.06 10.69 9.40
C MET A 59 17.12 11.15 8.29
N ARG A 60 17.48 12.24 7.60
CA ARG A 60 16.70 12.76 6.49
C ARG A 60 16.58 11.75 5.35
N LYS A 61 17.65 11.03 5.01
CA LYS A 61 17.62 9.99 3.98
C LYS A 61 16.68 8.85 4.35
N TYR A 62 16.72 8.39 5.59
CA TYR A 62 15.85 7.32 6.07
C TYR A 62 14.37 7.74 6.05
N LEU A 63 14.06 8.95 6.50
CA LEU A 63 12.70 9.47 6.50
C LEU A 63 12.13 9.65 5.08
N ILE A 64 12.94 10.09 4.13
CA ILE A 64 12.54 10.19 2.72
C ILE A 64 12.31 8.79 2.15
N ASN A 65 13.20 7.84 2.39
CA ASN A 65 13.04 6.46 1.93
C ASN A 65 11.77 5.82 2.48
N LEU A 66 11.49 6.04 3.76
CA LEU A 66 10.26 5.58 4.41
C LEU A 66 9.02 6.20 3.74
N ALA A 67 9.01 7.50 3.54
CA ALA A 67 7.89 8.21 2.91
C ALA A 67 7.65 7.75 1.46
N VAL A 68 8.69 7.47 0.69
CA VAL A 68 8.58 6.91 -0.67
C VAL A 68 7.96 5.51 -0.63
N SER A 69 8.38 4.65 0.30
CA SER A 69 7.80 3.32 0.48
C SER A 69 6.30 3.39 0.84
N ASP A 70 5.94 4.30 1.73
CA ASP A 70 4.55 4.48 2.17
C ASP A 70 3.67 5.05 1.05
N ILE A 71 4.18 5.96 0.23
CA ILE A 71 3.48 6.45 -0.97
C ILE A 71 3.24 5.30 -1.96
N THR A 72 4.24 4.47 -2.18
CA THR A 72 4.13 3.30 -3.06
C THR A 72 3.05 2.34 -2.56
N MET A 73 3.03 2.09 -1.25
CA MET A 73 1.99 1.28 -0.61
C MET A 73 0.60 1.91 -0.77
N GLY A 74 0.48 3.23 -0.53
CA GLY A 74 -0.77 3.98 -0.72
C GLY A 74 -1.29 3.92 -2.16
N PHE A 75 -0.39 3.88 -3.13
CA PHE A 75 -0.75 3.71 -4.54
C PHE A 75 -1.29 2.30 -4.84
N CYS A 76 -0.84 1.27 -4.13
CA CYS A 76 -1.33 -0.10 -4.28
C CYS A 76 -2.71 -0.33 -3.63
N ILE A 77 -3.13 0.49 -2.68
CA ILE A 77 -4.39 0.34 -1.94
C ILE A 77 -5.63 0.20 -2.85
N PRO A 78 -5.87 1.06 -3.86
CA PRO A 78 -7.05 0.94 -4.72
C PRO A 78 -7.08 -0.36 -5.51
N PHE A 79 -5.93 -0.89 -5.90
CA PHE A 79 -5.85 -2.19 -6.58
C PHE A 79 -6.23 -3.33 -5.65
N SER A 80 -5.69 -3.33 -4.43
CA SER A 80 -6.02 -4.31 -3.40
C SER A 80 -7.50 -4.25 -2.99
N TYR A 81 -8.08 -3.05 -2.92
CA TYR A 81 -9.50 -2.86 -2.67
C TYR A 81 -10.35 -3.54 -3.74
N THR A 82 -10.02 -3.33 -5.01
CA THR A 82 -10.76 -3.90 -6.14
C THR A 82 -10.73 -5.43 -6.09
N ASP A 83 -9.59 -6.02 -5.82
CA ASP A 83 -9.45 -7.47 -5.67
C ASP A 83 -10.28 -8.01 -4.47
N ALA A 84 -10.20 -7.33 -3.33
CA ALA A 84 -10.91 -7.74 -2.12
C ALA A 84 -12.44 -7.68 -2.24
N VAL A 85 -12.97 -6.66 -2.91
CA VAL A 85 -14.44 -6.45 -3.01
C VAL A 85 -15.06 -7.26 -4.14
N TYR A 86 -14.44 -7.22 -5.30
CA TYR A 86 -14.98 -7.90 -6.48
C TYR A 86 -14.56 -9.36 -6.58
N ARG A 87 -13.59 -9.78 -5.75
CA ARG A 87 -12.98 -11.13 -5.79
C ARG A 87 -12.58 -11.55 -7.20
N ARG A 88 -12.25 -10.58 -8.01
CA ARG A 88 -11.88 -10.71 -9.39
C ARG A 88 -10.93 -9.59 -9.77
N TRP A 89 -9.81 -9.95 -10.36
CA TRP A 89 -8.85 -8.98 -10.86
C TRP A 89 -9.38 -8.32 -12.14
N LEU A 90 -9.65 -7.01 -12.08
CA LEU A 90 -10.20 -6.24 -13.19
C LEU A 90 -9.13 -5.58 -14.07
N PHE A 91 -7.87 -5.66 -13.65
CA PHE A 91 -6.76 -5.05 -14.34
C PHE A 91 -5.97 -6.08 -15.15
N TYR A 92 -4.91 -5.62 -15.83
CA TYR A 92 -4.02 -6.52 -16.55
C TYR A 92 -3.46 -7.61 -15.64
N HIS A 93 -3.45 -8.83 -16.12
CA HIS A 93 -2.99 -10.00 -15.37
C HIS A 93 -1.57 -9.85 -14.77
N PHE A 94 -0.72 -9.10 -15.47
CA PHE A 94 0.62 -8.76 -15.02
C PHE A 94 0.64 -7.90 -13.73
N LEU A 95 -0.34 -7.02 -13.54
CA LEU A 95 -0.39 -6.12 -12.37
C LEU A 95 -0.68 -6.86 -11.06
N CYS A 96 -1.36 -7.98 -11.12
CA CYS A 96 -1.69 -8.78 -9.95
C CYS A 96 -0.43 -9.22 -9.16
N PRO A 97 0.47 -10.02 -9.72
CA PRO A 97 1.68 -10.42 -8.99
C PRO A 97 2.59 -9.23 -8.69
N THR A 98 2.63 -8.23 -9.58
CA THR A 98 3.45 -7.04 -9.39
C THR A 98 3.01 -6.23 -8.18
N THR A 99 1.70 -6.01 -8.01
CA THR A 99 1.15 -5.28 -6.86
C THR A 99 1.43 -6.00 -5.55
N GLN A 100 1.22 -7.31 -5.51
CA GLN A 100 1.51 -8.14 -4.33
C GLN A 100 2.99 -8.11 -3.97
N TRP A 101 3.84 -8.27 -4.95
CA TRP A 101 5.29 -8.24 -4.75
C TRP A 101 5.76 -6.87 -4.26
N LEU A 102 5.22 -5.80 -4.85
CA LEU A 102 5.55 -4.43 -4.48
C LEU A 102 5.12 -4.12 -3.03
N GLN A 103 3.93 -4.56 -2.62
CA GLN A 103 3.47 -4.43 -1.23
C GLN A 103 4.40 -5.16 -0.26
N LEU A 104 4.81 -6.37 -0.58
CA LEU A 104 5.73 -7.13 0.25
C LEU A 104 7.08 -6.41 0.39
N VAL A 105 7.66 -5.96 -0.72
CA VAL A 105 8.92 -5.21 -0.71
C VAL A 105 8.82 -3.94 0.10
N THR A 106 7.75 -3.16 -0.03
CA THR A 106 7.57 -1.93 0.74
C THR A 106 7.46 -2.18 2.24
N VAL A 107 6.79 -3.25 2.67
CA VAL A 107 6.74 -3.65 4.08
C VAL A 107 8.13 -3.97 4.62
N PHE A 108 8.94 -4.73 3.88
CA PHE A 108 10.32 -5.01 4.28
C PHE A 108 11.18 -3.76 4.35
N VAL A 109 11.11 -2.88 3.34
CA VAL A 109 11.85 -1.61 3.32
C VAL A 109 11.45 -0.73 4.51
N THR A 110 10.17 -0.62 4.81
CA THR A 110 9.64 0.13 5.95
C THR A 110 10.17 -0.42 7.27
N ALA A 111 10.05 -1.73 7.49
CA ALA A 111 10.53 -2.40 8.72
C ALA A 111 12.04 -2.22 8.90
N PHE A 112 12.81 -2.39 7.82
CA PHE A 112 14.27 -2.24 7.86
C PHE A 112 14.68 -0.80 8.13
N THR A 113 14.03 0.16 7.49
CA THR A 113 14.30 1.59 7.69
C THR A 113 13.98 2.04 9.11
N LEU A 114 12.85 1.58 9.69
CA LEU A 114 12.51 1.87 11.08
C LEU A 114 13.50 1.26 12.06
N SER A 115 13.98 0.04 11.78
CA SER A 115 15.02 -0.61 12.60
C SER A 115 16.33 0.18 12.57
N LEU A 116 16.75 0.66 11.41
CA LEU A 116 17.95 1.51 11.29
C LEU A 116 17.80 2.83 12.05
N ILE A 117 16.65 3.48 11.96
CA ILE A 117 16.37 4.69 12.74
C ILE A 117 16.42 4.41 14.24
N GLY A 118 15.90 3.27 14.66
CA GLY A 118 15.96 2.83 16.06
C GLY A 118 17.39 2.61 16.57
N VAL A 119 18.25 2.04 15.74
CA VAL A 119 19.67 1.81 16.08
C VAL A 119 20.48 3.11 16.13
N GLU A 120 20.19 4.07 15.24
CA GLU A 120 20.87 5.37 15.22
C GLU A 120 20.45 6.31 16.36
N ARG A 121 19.33 6.05 17.00
CA ARG A 121 18.87 6.81 18.18
C ARG A 121 19.45 6.22 19.45
#